data_380ae09177bdd7ea845e539282330cfe
#
_entry.id   380ae09177bdd7ea845e539282330cfe
#
_cell.length_a   1.000
_cell.length_b   1.000
_cell.length_c   1.000
_cell.angle_alpha   90.00
_cell.angle_beta   90.00
_cell.angle_gamma   90.00
#
_symmetry.space_group_name_H-M   'P 1'
#
loop_
_entity.id
_entity.type
_entity.pdbx_description
1 polymer ?
#
loop_
_entity_poly.entity_id
_entity_poly.type
_entity_poly.pdbx_seq_one_letter_code
_entity_poly.pdbx_strand_id
1 'polypeptide(L)'
;KGLRGILPKQGKIIRPLLFTKKEEILSFATENNLSFVEDSSNISDKYTRNYFRNQIIPSIQKVFPRVEDNLLDSLDRFRDIDILYQQGFEAHKKKLIEYKGSEIHIPVLKLLQVQPLKTVVYEIIKDYGFTAHQTEEVIYLLKSNTGKYISSATHKIIKNRKWIIIAPHNTLTTSLVVINEKDTEIECQIGK
;
A
#
# COMPACT_ATOMS: atom_id res chain seq x y z
N LYS A 1 -1.74 3.48 6.80
CA LYS A 1 -1.19 2.18 7.30
C LYS A 1 -0.44 2.33 8.63
N GLY A 2 0.29 3.42 8.90
CA GLY A 2 1.05 3.63 10.13
C GLY A 2 0.20 3.73 11.42
N LEU A 3 -0.99 4.28 11.33
CA LEU A 3 -1.87 4.53 12.48
C LEU A 3 -2.54 3.28 13.07
N ARG A 4 -2.47 2.12 12.42
CA ARG A 4 -3.02 0.85 12.94
C ARG A 4 -2.14 0.15 13.96
N GLY A 5 -0.98 0.73 14.26
CA GLY A 5 0.03 0.09 15.09
C GLY A 5 0.61 -1.20 14.47
N ILE A 6 1.21 -2.01 15.31
CA ILE A 6 1.76 -3.31 14.94
C ILE A 6 0.62 -4.34 14.91
N LEU A 7 0.56 -5.14 13.84
CA LEU A 7 -0.46 -6.18 13.71
C LEU A 7 -0.03 -7.48 14.42
N PRO A 8 -1.00 -8.24 14.98
CA PRO A 8 -0.72 -9.56 15.59
C PRO A 8 -0.08 -10.54 14.60
N LYS A 9 -0.45 -10.45 13.33
CA LYS A 9 0.13 -11.22 12.22
C LYS A 9 0.46 -10.32 11.04
N GLN A 10 1.68 -10.47 10.51
CA GLN A 10 2.14 -9.75 9.33
C GLN A 10 3.03 -10.65 8.47
N GLY A 11 2.49 -11.14 7.38
CA GLY A 11 3.16 -12.16 6.57
C GLY A 11 3.42 -13.43 7.38
N LYS A 12 4.70 -13.81 7.50
CA LYS A 12 5.14 -14.99 8.28
C LYS A 12 5.40 -14.70 9.77
N ILE A 13 5.34 -13.43 10.18
CA ILE A 13 5.61 -13.03 11.57
C ILE A 13 4.31 -13.04 12.36
N ILE A 14 4.29 -13.75 13.49
CA ILE A 14 3.18 -13.80 14.45
C ILE A 14 3.69 -13.23 15.78
N ARG A 15 2.85 -12.42 16.46
CA ARG A 15 3.15 -11.76 17.73
C ARG A 15 2.09 -12.16 18.77
N PRO A 16 2.24 -13.32 19.41
CA PRO A 16 1.20 -13.86 20.30
C PRO A 16 0.97 -13.04 21.57
N LEU A 17 1.97 -12.32 22.06
CA LEU A 17 1.88 -11.51 23.29
C LEU A 17 1.54 -10.03 23.05
N LEU A 18 1.02 -9.67 21.86
CA LEU A 18 0.71 -8.27 21.55
C LEU A 18 -0.53 -7.74 22.32
N PHE A 19 -1.32 -8.60 22.90
CA PHE A 19 -2.53 -8.27 23.67
C PHE A 19 -2.28 -7.85 25.13
N THR A 20 -1.05 -8.05 25.65
CA THR A 20 -0.71 -7.83 27.05
C THR A 20 0.38 -6.78 27.21
N LYS A 21 0.43 -6.13 28.36
CA LYS A 21 1.47 -5.16 28.75
C LYS A 21 2.72 -5.87 29.27
N LYS A 22 3.88 -5.20 29.22
CA LYS A 22 5.16 -5.76 29.69
C LYS A 22 5.08 -6.12 31.20
N GLU A 23 4.43 -5.28 31.98
CA GLU A 23 4.26 -5.46 33.43
C GLU A 23 3.50 -6.77 33.75
N GLU A 24 2.44 -7.05 32.99
CA GLU A 24 1.65 -8.28 33.14
C GLU A 24 2.47 -9.53 32.77
N ILE A 25 3.30 -9.44 31.72
CA ILE A 25 4.21 -10.52 31.33
C ILE A 25 5.24 -10.78 32.44
N LEU A 26 5.81 -9.72 33.02
CA LEU A 26 6.78 -9.84 34.12
C LEU A 26 6.14 -10.43 35.39
N SER A 27 4.95 -9.97 35.76
CA SER A 27 4.19 -10.55 36.91
C SER A 27 3.94 -12.03 36.67
N PHE A 28 3.44 -12.41 35.51
CA PHE A 28 3.22 -13.82 35.16
C PHE A 28 4.50 -14.65 35.24
N ALA A 29 5.61 -14.14 34.71
CA ALA A 29 6.89 -14.83 34.74
C ALA A 29 7.38 -15.03 36.19
N THR A 30 7.23 -14.02 37.05
CA THR A 30 7.61 -14.08 38.46
C THR A 30 6.73 -15.06 39.24
N GLU A 31 5.41 -15.00 39.07
CA GLU A 31 4.45 -15.88 39.73
C GLU A 31 4.66 -17.37 39.38
N ASN A 32 5.09 -17.63 38.15
CA ASN A 32 5.34 -18.99 37.66
C ASN A 32 6.82 -19.42 37.74
N ASN A 33 7.69 -18.63 38.39
CA ASN A 33 9.12 -18.89 38.52
C ASN A 33 9.84 -19.15 37.21
N LEU A 34 9.43 -18.42 36.12
CA LEU A 34 10.06 -18.52 34.83
C LEU A 34 11.34 -17.68 34.80
N SER A 35 12.43 -18.27 34.35
CA SER A 35 13.67 -17.51 34.13
C SER A 35 13.57 -16.67 32.89
N PHE A 36 13.90 -15.39 32.98
CA PHE A 36 13.98 -14.47 31.83
C PHE A 36 15.23 -13.59 31.92
N VAL A 37 15.66 -13.09 30.78
CA VAL A 37 16.82 -12.18 30.69
C VAL A 37 16.32 -10.81 30.24
N GLU A 38 16.73 -9.77 30.95
CA GLU A 38 16.50 -8.39 30.50
C GLU A 38 17.61 -7.96 29.53
N ASP A 39 17.21 -7.48 28.36
CA ASP A 39 18.13 -6.88 27.43
C ASP A 39 18.53 -5.48 27.92
N SER A 40 19.83 -5.31 28.26
CA SER A 40 20.38 -4.05 28.75
C SER A 40 20.19 -2.89 27.77
N SER A 41 20.02 -3.15 26.48
CA SER A 41 19.76 -2.12 25.47
C SER A 41 18.40 -1.43 25.65
N ASN A 42 17.44 -2.05 26.38
CA ASN A 42 16.14 -1.47 26.66
C ASN A 42 16.20 -0.23 27.57
N ILE A 43 17.25 -0.12 28.40
CA ILE A 43 17.47 1.01 29.33
C ILE A 43 18.05 2.22 28.59
N SER A 44 18.72 2.01 27.46
CA SER A 44 19.41 3.07 26.74
C SER A 44 18.45 3.88 25.88
N ASP A 45 18.47 5.21 26.05
CA ASP A 45 17.71 6.17 25.22
C ASP A 45 18.34 6.42 23.82
N LYS A 46 19.39 5.64 23.46
CA LYS A 46 20.05 5.74 22.17
C LYS A 46 19.12 5.53 20.97
N TYR A 47 18.11 4.71 21.16
CA TYR A 47 17.12 4.43 20.11
C TYR A 47 15.85 5.26 20.34
N THR A 48 15.34 5.91 19.30
CA THR A 48 14.12 6.72 19.33
C THR A 48 12.95 6.02 20.01
N ARG A 49 12.78 4.71 19.79
CA ARG A 49 11.72 3.90 20.41
C ARG A 49 11.86 3.85 21.94
N ASN A 50 13.08 3.67 22.45
CA ASN A 50 13.33 3.63 23.89
C ASN A 50 13.15 5.03 24.49
N TYR A 51 13.62 6.07 23.83
CA TYR A 51 13.41 7.46 24.25
C TYR A 51 11.92 7.79 24.41
N PHE A 52 11.09 7.40 23.42
CA PHE A 52 9.63 7.56 23.55
C PHE A 52 9.07 6.82 24.76
N ARG A 53 9.45 5.56 24.95
CA ARG A 53 8.95 4.73 26.07
C ARG A 53 9.41 5.24 27.42
N ASN A 54 10.69 5.64 27.54
CA ASN A 54 11.30 5.94 28.82
C ASN A 54 11.08 7.40 29.23
N GLN A 55 10.92 8.33 28.29
CA GLN A 55 10.87 9.77 28.56
C GLN A 55 9.56 10.41 28.12
N ILE A 56 9.16 10.22 26.86
CA ILE A 56 8.04 10.95 26.27
C ILE A 56 6.70 10.46 26.84
N ILE A 57 6.44 9.17 26.79
CA ILE A 57 5.17 8.60 27.29
C ILE A 57 4.97 8.92 28.78
N PRO A 58 5.94 8.71 29.67
CA PRO A 58 5.78 9.09 31.08
C PRO A 58 5.56 10.58 31.30
N SER A 59 6.17 11.44 30.47
CA SER A 59 5.96 12.88 30.55
C SER A 59 4.54 13.26 30.13
N ILE A 60 3.98 12.63 29.12
CA ILE A 60 2.59 12.85 28.70
C ILE A 60 1.61 12.31 29.75
N GLN A 61 1.90 11.15 30.37
CA GLN A 61 1.07 10.57 31.42
C GLN A 61 0.89 11.47 32.64
N LYS A 62 1.87 12.33 32.96
CA LYS A 62 1.74 13.33 34.05
C LYS A 62 0.63 14.33 33.77
N VAL A 63 0.36 14.65 32.52
CA VAL A 63 -0.69 15.59 32.10
C VAL A 63 -1.98 14.85 31.73
N PHE A 64 -1.84 13.70 31.09
CA PHE A 64 -2.94 12.85 30.63
C PHE A 64 -2.76 11.42 31.18
N PRO A 65 -3.19 11.11 32.40
CA PRO A 65 -2.94 9.83 33.06
C PRO A 65 -3.41 8.60 32.26
N ARG A 66 -4.43 8.75 31.42
CA ARG A 66 -4.99 7.68 30.59
C ARG A 66 -4.51 7.70 29.14
N VAL A 67 -3.36 8.32 28.85
CA VAL A 67 -2.87 8.46 27.46
C VAL A 67 -2.63 7.13 26.77
N GLU A 68 -2.10 6.12 27.47
CA GLU A 68 -1.85 4.79 26.89
C GLU A 68 -3.16 4.10 26.49
N ASP A 69 -4.16 4.10 27.37
CA ASP A 69 -5.47 3.50 27.10
C ASP A 69 -6.14 4.21 25.92
N ASN A 70 -6.11 5.57 25.90
CA ASN A 70 -6.66 6.36 24.80
C ASN A 70 -5.94 6.10 23.46
N LEU A 71 -4.62 5.84 23.49
CA LEU A 71 -3.87 5.47 22.29
C LEU A 71 -4.23 4.06 21.82
N LEU A 72 -4.40 3.10 22.72
CA LEU A 72 -4.84 1.75 22.38
C LEU A 72 -6.24 1.75 21.76
N ASP A 73 -7.19 2.44 22.38
CA ASP A 73 -8.54 2.63 21.84
C ASP A 73 -8.51 3.27 20.44
N SER A 74 -7.60 4.24 20.24
CA SER A 74 -7.43 4.90 18.94
C SER A 74 -6.87 3.93 17.90
N LEU A 75 -5.92 3.06 18.28
CA LEU A 75 -5.38 2.03 17.38
C LEU A 75 -6.48 1.06 16.94
N ASP A 76 -7.35 0.63 17.83
CA ASP A 76 -8.45 -0.27 17.51
C ASP A 76 -9.45 0.39 16.57
N ARG A 77 -9.83 1.65 16.83
CA ARG A 77 -10.66 2.44 15.91
C ARG A 77 -10.02 2.58 14.52
N PHE A 78 -8.71 2.81 14.44
CA PHE A 78 -8.02 2.87 13.16
C PHE A 78 -7.98 1.52 12.41
N ARG A 79 -7.96 0.40 13.14
CA ARG A 79 -8.09 -0.95 12.55
C ARG A 79 -9.46 -1.15 11.93
N ASP A 80 -10.52 -0.76 12.65
CA ASP A 80 -11.89 -0.85 12.14
C ASP A 80 -12.12 0.06 10.92
N ILE A 81 -11.61 1.31 10.99
CA ILE A 81 -11.65 2.23 9.85
C ILE A 81 -10.92 1.64 8.63
N ASP A 82 -9.77 0.98 8.84
CA ASP A 82 -9.06 0.35 7.72
C ASP A 82 -9.86 -0.79 7.08
N ILE A 83 -10.60 -1.57 7.87
CA ILE A 83 -11.49 -2.61 7.35
C ILE A 83 -12.59 -2.00 6.47
N LEU A 84 -13.28 -0.97 6.96
CA LEU A 84 -14.31 -0.25 6.21
C LEU A 84 -13.75 0.40 4.95
N TYR A 85 -12.55 0.99 5.05
CA TYR A 85 -11.85 1.57 3.92
C TYR A 85 -11.55 0.54 2.84
N GLN A 86 -11.03 -0.64 3.21
CA GLN A 86 -10.75 -1.71 2.25
C GLN A 86 -12.03 -2.23 1.60
N GLN A 87 -13.11 -2.40 2.36
CA GLN A 87 -14.41 -2.81 1.82
C GLN A 87 -14.95 -1.79 0.80
N GLY A 88 -14.89 -0.51 1.15
CA GLY A 88 -15.28 0.58 0.25
C GLY A 88 -14.45 0.62 -1.03
N PHE A 89 -13.13 0.47 -0.90
CA PHE A 89 -12.23 0.44 -2.05
C PHE A 89 -12.49 -0.77 -2.95
N GLU A 90 -12.66 -1.96 -2.40
CA GLU A 90 -12.97 -3.16 -3.20
C GLU A 90 -14.30 -3.05 -3.94
N ALA A 91 -15.29 -2.37 -3.36
CA ALA A 91 -16.55 -2.08 -4.05
C ALA A 91 -16.35 -1.15 -5.27
N HIS A 92 -15.49 -0.13 -5.14
CA HIS A 92 -15.11 0.72 -6.27
C HIS A 92 -14.31 -0.05 -7.32
N LYS A 93 -13.32 -0.83 -6.89
CA LYS A 93 -12.46 -1.64 -7.76
C LYS A 93 -13.27 -2.57 -8.66
N LYS A 94 -14.23 -3.30 -8.08
CA LYS A 94 -15.14 -4.19 -8.83
C LYS A 94 -15.98 -3.48 -9.90
N LYS A 95 -16.36 -2.22 -9.67
CA LYS A 95 -17.17 -1.43 -10.61
C LYS A 95 -16.36 -0.76 -11.71
N LEU A 96 -15.07 -0.48 -11.44
CA LEU A 96 -14.21 0.31 -12.30
C LEU A 96 -13.32 -0.53 -13.19
N ILE A 97 -12.82 -1.67 -12.70
CA ILE A 97 -11.76 -2.43 -13.34
C ILE A 97 -12.33 -3.52 -14.22
N GLU A 98 -11.89 -3.52 -15.49
CA GLU A 98 -12.08 -4.59 -16.45
C GLU A 98 -10.72 -5.20 -16.78
N TYR A 99 -10.55 -6.51 -16.57
CA TYR A 99 -9.32 -7.22 -16.91
C TYR A 99 -9.40 -7.74 -18.35
N LYS A 100 -8.37 -7.45 -19.16
CA LYS A 100 -8.23 -7.93 -20.54
C LYS A 100 -6.83 -8.54 -20.73
N GLY A 101 -6.73 -9.83 -20.56
CA GLY A 101 -5.43 -10.52 -20.51
C GLY A 101 -4.58 -9.98 -19.36
N SER A 102 -3.38 -9.48 -19.68
CA SER A 102 -2.47 -8.85 -18.71
C SER A 102 -2.76 -7.37 -18.46
N GLU A 103 -3.72 -6.78 -19.15
CA GLU A 103 -4.05 -5.36 -19.07
C GLU A 103 -5.25 -5.10 -18.17
N ILE A 104 -5.28 -3.91 -17.58
CA ILE A 104 -6.38 -3.40 -16.80
C ILE A 104 -6.96 -2.18 -17.50
N HIS A 105 -8.22 -2.25 -17.79
CA HIS A 105 -8.98 -1.20 -18.46
C HIS A 105 -9.92 -0.51 -17.49
N ILE A 106 -9.87 0.81 -17.41
CA ILE A 106 -10.69 1.62 -16.49
C ILE A 106 -11.41 2.70 -17.31
N PRO A 107 -12.77 2.74 -17.30
CA PRO A 107 -13.52 3.78 -18.00
C PRO A 107 -13.28 5.15 -17.35
N VAL A 108 -12.76 6.11 -18.11
CA VAL A 108 -12.41 7.46 -17.60
C VAL A 108 -13.63 8.16 -16.97
N LEU A 109 -14.78 8.12 -17.61
CA LEU A 109 -16.00 8.79 -17.12
C LEU A 109 -16.46 8.20 -15.77
N LYS A 110 -16.41 6.88 -15.62
CA LYS A 110 -16.75 6.23 -14.33
C LYS A 110 -15.74 6.60 -13.24
N LEU A 111 -14.44 6.60 -13.59
CA LEU A 111 -13.39 6.95 -12.64
C LEU A 111 -13.51 8.40 -12.15
N LEU A 112 -13.82 9.35 -13.03
CA LEU A 112 -13.99 10.76 -12.68
C LEU A 112 -15.20 11.02 -11.75
N GLN A 113 -16.18 10.14 -11.71
CA GLN A 113 -17.35 10.23 -10.82
C GLN A 113 -17.10 9.70 -9.41
N VAL A 114 -15.97 9.02 -9.18
CA VAL A 114 -15.67 8.42 -7.87
C VAL A 114 -15.19 9.47 -6.87
N GLN A 115 -15.65 9.34 -5.64
CA GLN A 115 -15.18 10.14 -4.50
C GLN A 115 -14.69 9.23 -3.37
N PRO A 116 -13.52 9.50 -2.81
CA PRO A 116 -12.51 10.53 -3.18
C PRO A 116 -11.60 10.05 -4.33
N LEU A 117 -11.61 10.79 -5.44
CA LEU A 117 -10.92 10.42 -6.69
C LEU A 117 -9.42 10.12 -6.48
N LYS A 118 -8.70 11.04 -5.82
CA LYS A 118 -7.25 10.93 -5.61
C LYS A 118 -6.89 9.64 -4.87
N THR A 119 -7.64 9.32 -3.84
CA THR A 119 -7.42 8.12 -3.03
C THR A 119 -7.67 6.84 -3.84
N VAL A 120 -8.78 6.80 -4.58
CA VAL A 120 -9.12 5.62 -5.40
C VAL A 120 -8.10 5.43 -6.52
N VAL A 121 -7.68 6.49 -7.21
CA VAL A 121 -6.62 6.42 -8.22
C VAL A 121 -5.33 5.89 -7.61
N TYR A 122 -4.88 6.44 -6.47
CA TYR A 122 -3.68 5.96 -5.78
C TYR A 122 -3.75 4.48 -5.41
N GLU A 123 -4.85 4.06 -4.81
CA GLU A 123 -5.04 2.67 -4.39
C GLU A 123 -5.03 1.70 -5.58
N ILE A 124 -5.53 2.12 -6.75
CA ILE A 124 -5.47 1.31 -7.96
C ILE A 124 -4.03 1.21 -8.48
N ILE A 125 -3.31 2.34 -8.61
CA ILE A 125 -2.03 2.38 -9.32
C ILE A 125 -0.83 1.91 -8.48
N LYS A 126 -0.91 1.95 -7.14
CA LYS A 126 0.20 1.58 -6.25
C LYS A 126 0.68 0.14 -6.43
N ASP A 127 -0.23 -0.78 -6.76
CA ASP A 127 0.07 -2.20 -6.95
C ASP A 127 0.84 -2.47 -8.26
N TYR A 128 0.91 -1.44 -9.14
CA TYR A 128 1.61 -1.47 -10.44
C TYR A 128 2.90 -0.63 -10.45
N GLY A 129 3.46 -0.39 -9.26
CA GLY A 129 4.75 0.28 -9.10
C GLY A 129 4.72 1.80 -9.26
N PHE A 130 3.53 2.44 -9.25
CA PHE A 130 3.41 3.89 -9.27
C PHE A 130 3.46 4.47 -7.86
N THR A 131 4.07 5.63 -7.73
CA THR A 131 4.24 6.35 -6.45
C THR A 131 3.03 7.25 -6.14
N ALA A 132 2.92 7.66 -4.88
CA ALA A 132 1.90 8.64 -4.48
C ALA A 132 2.04 9.99 -5.22
N HIS A 133 3.25 10.39 -5.60
CA HIS A 133 3.49 11.61 -6.37
C HIS A 133 2.91 11.51 -7.79
N GLN A 134 3.06 10.36 -8.43
CA GLN A 134 2.52 10.13 -9.77
C GLN A 134 0.98 10.09 -9.82
N THR A 135 0.29 10.05 -8.67
CA THR A 135 -1.18 10.08 -8.63
C THR A 135 -1.76 11.34 -9.29
N GLU A 136 -1.15 12.49 -9.04
CA GLU A 136 -1.59 13.75 -9.67
C GLU A 136 -1.38 13.73 -11.18
N GLU A 137 -0.24 13.20 -11.64
CA GLU A 137 0.04 13.05 -13.07
C GLU A 137 -1.00 12.16 -13.75
N VAL A 138 -1.39 11.05 -13.08
CA VAL A 138 -2.45 10.17 -13.60
C VAL A 138 -3.80 10.88 -13.65
N ILE A 139 -4.14 11.70 -12.66
CA ILE A 139 -5.37 12.50 -12.68
C ILE A 139 -5.35 13.51 -13.86
N TYR A 140 -4.21 14.16 -14.13
CA TYR A 140 -4.06 15.01 -15.30
C TYR A 140 -4.19 14.22 -16.61
N LEU A 141 -3.65 12.98 -16.63
CA LEU A 141 -3.74 12.09 -17.78
C LEU A 141 -5.21 11.78 -18.16
N LEU A 142 -6.12 11.68 -17.17
CA LEU A 142 -7.55 11.42 -17.42
C LEU A 142 -8.18 12.47 -18.36
N LYS A 143 -7.73 13.73 -18.27
CA LYS A 143 -8.23 14.86 -19.05
C LYS A 143 -7.43 15.12 -20.32
N SER A 144 -6.35 14.35 -20.55
CA SER A 144 -5.45 14.56 -21.69
C SER A 144 -5.96 13.92 -22.98
N ASN A 145 -5.27 14.22 -24.08
CA ASN A 145 -5.51 13.59 -25.38
C ASN A 145 -5.09 12.11 -25.38
N THR A 146 -5.70 11.33 -26.26
CA THR A 146 -5.35 9.94 -26.51
C THR A 146 -3.88 9.78 -26.91
N GLY A 147 -3.24 8.70 -26.46
CA GLY A 147 -1.86 8.37 -26.76
C GLY A 147 -0.84 8.82 -25.72
N LYS A 148 -1.21 9.75 -24.82
CA LYS A 148 -0.33 10.11 -23.68
C LYS A 148 -0.24 8.97 -22.67
N TYR A 149 0.92 8.86 -22.01
CA TYR A 149 1.17 7.81 -21.03
C TYR A 149 2.09 8.27 -19.90
N ILE A 150 2.10 7.52 -18.82
CA ILE A 150 3.00 7.64 -17.66
C ILE A 150 3.55 6.24 -17.38
N SER A 151 4.83 6.15 -17.03
CA SER A 151 5.51 4.87 -16.75
C SER A 151 5.94 4.75 -15.29
N SER A 152 5.82 3.54 -14.75
CA SER A 152 6.50 3.11 -13.53
C SER A 152 7.68 2.20 -13.89
N ALA A 153 8.31 1.57 -12.91
CA ALA A 153 9.36 0.58 -13.17
C ALA A 153 8.83 -0.70 -13.85
N THR A 154 7.55 -1.05 -13.65
CA THR A 154 6.99 -2.33 -14.11
C THR A 154 5.83 -2.19 -15.08
N HIS A 155 5.13 -1.06 -15.08
CA HIS A 155 3.91 -0.85 -15.86
C HIS A 155 3.86 0.53 -16.51
N LYS A 156 2.99 0.64 -17.50
CA LYS A 156 2.65 1.88 -18.18
C LYS A 156 1.15 2.14 -18.07
N ILE A 157 0.77 3.39 -17.77
CA ILE A 157 -0.61 3.87 -17.80
C ILE A 157 -0.81 4.68 -19.05
N ILE A 158 -1.72 4.27 -19.91
CA ILE A 158 -1.96 4.87 -21.23
C ILE A 158 -3.37 5.42 -21.28
N LYS A 159 -3.51 6.67 -21.77
CA LYS A 159 -4.80 7.25 -22.12
C LYS A 159 -5.20 6.80 -23.52
N ASN A 160 -6.26 6.02 -23.63
CA ASN A 160 -6.80 5.56 -24.90
C ASN A 160 -8.29 5.89 -25.01
N ARG A 161 -8.63 6.95 -25.74
CA ARG A 161 -10.01 7.44 -25.92
C ARG A 161 -10.76 7.57 -24.58
N LYS A 162 -11.73 6.70 -24.32
CA LYS A 162 -12.57 6.70 -23.10
C LYS A 162 -11.98 5.84 -21.97
N TRP A 163 -10.79 5.28 -22.16
CA TRP A 163 -10.16 4.34 -21.24
C TRP A 163 -8.82 4.84 -20.71
N ILE A 164 -8.52 4.48 -19.48
CA ILE A 164 -7.16 4.38 -18.95
C ILE A 164 -6.81 2.89 -18.96
N ILE A 165 -5.66 2.57 -19.52
CA ILE A 165 -5.15 1.21 -19.64
C ILE A 165 -3.87 1.11 -18.84
N ILE A 166 -3.80 0.18 -17.88
CA ILE A 166 -2.57 -0.18 -17.17
C ILE A 166 -2.06 -1.47 -17.78
N ALA A 167 -0.90 -1.41 -18.40
CA ALA A 167 -0.26 -2.54 -19.07
C ALA A 167 1.14 -2.77 -18.51
N PRO A 168 1.61 -4.02 -18.34
CA PRO A 168 3.00 -4.29 -18.00
C PRO A 168 3.92 -3.76 -19.11
N HIS A 169 5.15 -3.40 -18.74
CA HIS A 169 6.16 -3.15 -19.76
C HIS A 169 6.38 -4.45 -20.53
N ASN A 170 6.05 -4.44 -21.81
CA ASN A 170 6.43 -5.55 -22.68
C ASN A 170 7.95 -5.59 -22.71
N THR A 171 8.52 -6.65 -22.15
CA THR A 171 9.94 -7.00 -22.30
C THR A 171 10.25 -7.50 -23.72
N LEU A 172 9.21 -7.73 -24.51
CA LEU A 172 9.39 -7.99 -25.94
C LEU A 172 9.79 -6.67 -26.60
N THR A 173 11.05 -6.54 -26.93
CA THR A 173 11.54 -5.56 -27.85
C THR A 173 10.64 -5.59 -29.08
N THR A 174 9.86 -4.52 -29.31
CA THR A 174 9.23 -4.28 -30.60
C THR A 174 10.39 -4.15 -31.58
N SER A 175 10.77 -5.26 -32.21
CA SER A 175 11.67 -5.23 -33.35
C SER A 175 10.90 -4.48 -34.44
N LEU A 176 11.40 -3.31 -34.82
CA LEU A 176 10.96 -2.64 -36.02
C LEU A 176 11.31 -3.57 -37.17
N VAL A 177 10.29 -4.21 -37.77
CA VAL A 177 10.45 -4.95 -39.00
C VAL A 177 10.37 -3.93 -40.13
N VAL A 178 11.50 -3.60 -40.73
CA VAL A 178 11.57 -2.76 -41.91
C VAL A 178 11.23 -3.65 -43.09
N ILE A 179 10.08 -3.43 -43.70
CA ILE A 179 9.63 -4.14 -44.92
C ILE A 179 10.13 -3.35 -46.13
N ASN A 180 11.01 -3.96 -46.95
CA ASN A 180 11.44 -3.40 -48.19
C ASN A 180 10.49 -3.82 -49.33
N GLU A 181 10.37 -3.04 -50.41
CA GLU A 181 9.49 -3.33 -51.53
C GLU A 181 9.73 -4.70 -52.23
N LYS A 182 10.87 -5.33 -51.96
CA LYS A 182 11.27 -6.62 -52.55
C LYS A 182 11.06 -7.81 -51.61
N ASP A 183 10.61 -7.58 -50.34
CA ASP A 183 10.40 -8.63 -49.39
C ASP A 183 9.11 -9.39 -49.69
N THR A 184 9.22 -10.69 -49.98
CA THR A 184 8.08 -11.58 -50.32
C THR A 184 7.55 -12.32 -49.10
N GLU A 185 8.33 -12.41 -48.01
CA GLU A 185 7.95 -13.07 -46.74
C GLU A 185 8.44 -12.25 -45.56
N ILE A 186 7.68 -12.25 -44.47
CA ILE A 186 8.01 -11.57 -43.21
C ILE A 186 7.91 -12.60 -42.09
N GLU A 187 9.04 -12.91 -41.45
CA GLU A 187 9.03 -13.68 -40.21
C GLU A 187 8.70 -12.77 -39.02
N CYS A 188 7.50 -12.90 -38.46
CA CYS A 188 7.12 -12.29 -37.20
C CYS A 188 7.24 -13.34 -36.08
N GLN A 189 8.09 -13.12 -35.09
CA GLN A 189 8.07 -13.89 -33.86
C GLN A 189 6.79 -13.49 -33.07
N ILE A 190 5.70 -14.20 -33.35
CA ILE A 190 4.50 -14.15 -32.51
C ILE A 190 4.80 -15.05 -31.31
N GLY A 191 5.07 -14.44 -30.16
CA GLY A 191 5.18 -15.18 -28.90
C GLY A 191 3.87 -15.92 -28.65
N LYS A 192 4.01 -17.21 -28.31
CA LYS A 192 2.91 -18.07 -27.87
C LYS A 192 2.31 -17.58 -26.57
#